data_650be9e068070a2b7ba4c5f9c79ff2f2
#
_entry.id   650be9e068070a2b7ba4c5f9c79ff2f2
#
_cell.length_a   1.000
_cell.length_b   1.000
_cell.length_c   1.000
_cell.angle_alpha   90.00
_cell.angle_beta   90.00
_cell.angle_gamma   90.00
#
_symmetry.space_group_name_H-M   'P 1'
#
loop_
_entity.id
_entity.type
_entity.pdbx_description
1 polymer ?
#
loop_
_entity_poly.entity_id
_entity_poly.type
_entity_poly.pdbx_seq_one_letter_code
_entity_poly.pdbx_strand_id
1 'polypeptide(L)'
;MSSTVGLVLVLFAVSAVCWGEETCYSYAGGQVYPQEDRKLSGHTIQWSKAIISKPAPDWNGTAVINGKFQEISLKSFQGKYLVFFFYPLDFTFVCPTEIIAFSDRIGEFKAINTAVVACSVDSHFTHLAWINTPRNKGGLGPLNIPLLSDLTHEISKSYGVFLQNLGHSLRSSQTQLIS
;
A
#
# COMPACT_ATOMS: atom_id res chain seq x y z
N MET A 1 -61.73 -32.99 17.39
CA MET A 1 -61.39 -32.01 16.35
C MET A 1 -60.56 -30.90 17.01
N SER A 2 -59.34 -31.16 17.40
CA SER A 2 -58.50 -30.10 17.99
C SER A 2 -57.02 -30.47 17.98
N SER A 3 -56.47 -30.99 16.88
CA SER A 3 -55.04 -31.31 16.84
C SER A 3 -54.34 -30.90 15.53
N THR A 4 -55.04 -30.32 14.56
CA THR A 4 -54.45 -29.94 13.26
C THR A 4 -54.19 -28.44 13.10
N VAL A 5 -54.72 -27.59 13.97
CA VAL A 5 -54.53 -26.12 13.90
C VAL A 5 -53.21 -25.69 14.52
N GLY A 6 -52.71 -26.44 15.52
CA GLY A 6 -51.45 -26.14 16.19
C GLY A 6 -50.20 -26.39 15.34
N LEU A 7 -50.24 -27.30 14.38
CA LEU A 7 -49.08 -27.68 13.56
C LEU A 7 -48.83 -26.69 12.41
N VAL A 8 -49.85 -26.01 11.93
CA VAL A 8 -49.77 -25.05 10.83
C VAL A 8 -49.16 -23.71 11.31
N LEU A 9 -49.43 -23.32 12.60
CA LEU A 9 -48.87 -22.09 13.13
C LEU A 9 -47.38 -22.23 13.50
N VAL A 10 -46.90 -23.42 13.79
CA VAL A 10 -45.45 -23.65 14.10
C VAL A 10 -44.63 -23.65 12.81
N LEU A 11 -45.19 -24.05 11.68
CA LEU A 11 -44.51 -24.03 10.38
C LEU A 11 -44.39 -22.62 9.80
N PHE A 12 -45.26 -21.68 10.15
CA PHE A 12 -45.18 -20.28 9.72
C PHE A 12 -44.21 -19.47 10.58
N ALA A 13 -43.93 -19.90 11.82
CA ALA A 13 -42.97 -19.21 12.69
C ALA A 13 -41.49 -19.55 12.34
N VAL A 14 -41.23 -20.65 11.65
CA VAL A 14 -39.86 -21.05 11.26
C VAL A 14 -39.44 -20.43 9.94
N SER A 15 -40.37 -19.94 9.10
CA SER A 15 -40.05 -19.28 7.83
C SER A 15 -39.78 -17.77 7.93
N ALA A 16 -39.93 -17.16 9.12
CA ALA A 16 -39.74 -15.72 9.33
C ALA A 16 -38.40 -15.35 9.97
N VAL A 17 -37.48 -16.31 10.19
CA VAL A 17 -36.18 -16.06 10.86
C VAL A 17 -35.00 -16.07 9.88
N CYS A 18 -35.22 -16.24 8.57
CA CYS A 18 -34.14 -16.18 7.56
C CYS A 18 -34.26 -14.95 6.65
N TRP A 19 -34.46 -13.77 7.21
CA TRP A 19 -34.21 -12.51 6.52
C TRP A 19 -33.23 -11.68 7.38
N GLY A 20 -32.08 -12.26 7.69
CA GLY A 20 -30.89 -11.51 8.00
C GLY A 20 -30.16 -11.31 6.68
N GLU A 21 -29.86 -10.09 6.31
CA GLU A 21 -28.97 -9.79 5.20
C GLU A 21 -27.61 -10.44 5.49
N GLU A 22 -27.43 -11.67 4.99
CA GLU A 22 -26.10 -12.24 4.88
C GLU A 22 -25.39 -11.47 3.79
N THR A 23 -24.60 -10.48 4.20
CA THR A 23 -23.55 -9.92 3.35
C THR A 23 -22.58 -11.05 3.09
N CYS A 24 -22.71 -11.68 1.92
CA CYS A 24 -21.74 -12.63 1.42
C CYS A 24 -20.41 -11.93 1.27
N TYR A 25 -19.50 -12.16 2.20
CA TYR A 25 -18.10 -11.79 2.02
C TYR A 25 -17.52 -12.68 0.94
N SER A 26 -17.37 -12.12 -0.27
CA SER A 26 -16.70 -12.80 -1.36
C SER A 26 -15.21 -12.96 -1.01
N TYR A 27 -14.78 -14.19 -0.76
CA TYR A 27 -13.41 -14.52 -0.40
C TYR A 27 -12.44 -14.54 -1.59
N ALA A 28 -12.93 -14.28 -2.81
CA ALA A 28 -12.13 -14.23 -4.04
C ALA A 28 -11.72 -12.78 -4.36
N GLY A 29 -10.58 -12.34 -3.87
CA GLY A 29 -10.02 -11.00 -4.16
C GLY A 29 -10.71 -9.87 -3.41
N GLY A 30 -11.37 -10.17 -2.31
CA GLY A 30 -12.25 -9.28 -1.63
C GLY A 30 -11.57 -8.27 -0.71
N GLN A 31 -12.31 -7.24 -0.46
CA GLN A 31 -12.02 -6.13 0.41
C GLN A 31 -11.64 -6.61 1.81
N VAL A 32 -10.40 -6.44 2.17
CA VAL A 32 -9.85 -6.71 3.52
C VAL A 32 -10.20 -5.57 4.49
N TYR A 33 -10.92 -4.55 4.03
CA TYR A 33 -11.23 -3.36 4.82
C TYR A 33 -12.70 -3.34 5.22
N PRO A 34 -13.03 -2.95 6.49
CA PRO A 34 -14.40 -2.70 6.90
C PRO A 34 -15.04 -1.67 5.96
N GLN A 35 -16.24 -1.92 5.48
CA GLN A 35 -17.02 -0.89 4.81
C GLN A 35 -17.44 0.15 5.86
N GLU A 36 -16.64 1.19 6.02
CA GLU A 36 -17.11 2.38 6.72
C GLU A 36 -18.22 3.04 5.90
N ASP A 37 -19.22 3.53 6.61
CA ASP A 37 -20.44 4.10 6.07
C ASP A 37 -20.23 4.95 4.80
N ARG A 38 -20.94 4.61 3.74
CA ARG A 38 -20.87 5.19 2.39
C ARG A 38 -21.09 6.72 2.32
N LYS A 39 -21.27 7.40 3.43
CA LYS A 39 -21.52 8.86 3.46
C LYS A 39 -20.27 9.73 3.49
N LEU A 40 -19.07 9.17 3.68
CA LEU A 40 -17.81 9.93 3.76
C LEU A 40 -16.67 9.39 2.90
N SER A 41 -16.85 8.28 2.19
CA SER A 41 -15.81 7.77 1.30
C SER A 41 -16.04 8.29 -0.13
N GLY A 42 -15.75 9.53 -0.34
CA GLY A 42 -15.24 9.91 -1.63
C GLY A 42 -13.95 9.13 -1.81
N HIS A 43 -13.98 8.01 -2.55
CA HIS A 43 -12.78 7.21 -2.81
C HIS A 43 -11.69 8.14 -3.30
N THR A 44 -10.56 8.16 -2.60
CA THR A 44 -9.37 8.94 -2.96
C THR A 44 -8.82 8.62 -4.36
N ILE A 45 -9.35 7.62 -5.03
CA ILE A 45 -9.13 7.29 -6.44
C ILE A 45 -9.38 8.48 -7.38
N GLN A 46 -10.33 9.35 -7.06
CA GLN A 46 -10.57 10.57 -7.86
C GLN A 46 -9.37 11.54 -7.85
N TRP A 47 -8.44 11.39 -6.91
CA TRP A 47 -7.24 12.22 -6.80
C TRP A 47 -6.02 11.55 -7.41
N SER A 48 -6.13 10.27 -7.76
CA SER A 48 -5.04 9.57 -8.41
C SER A 48 -4.79 10.16 -9.80
N LYS A 49 -3.58 10.64 -10.02
CA LYS A 49 -3.06 11.02 -11.34
C LYS A 49 -2.42 9.82 -12.04
N ALA A 50 -2.17 8.73 -11.33
CA ALA A 50 -1.62 7.51 -11.87
C ALA A 50 -2.73 6.73 -12.59
N ILE A 51 -2.64 6.65 -13.91
CA ILE A 51 -3.61 5.96 -14.78
C ILE A 51 -2.86 4.89 -15.56
N ILE A 52 -3.42 3.68 -15.64
CA ILE A 52 -2.85 2.58 -16.43
C ILE A 52 -2.66 3.03 -17.88
N SER A 53 -1.49 2.71 -18.47
CA SER A 53 -1.11 3.09 -19.83
C SER A 53 -0.96 4.59 -20.07
N LYS A 54 -0.84 5.40 -19.03
CA LYS A 54 -0.46 6.82 -19.11
C LYS A 54 0.89 7.04 -18.44
N PRO A 55 1.60 8.16 -18.78
CA PRO A 55 2.81 8.54 -18.06
C PRO A 55 2.56 8.64 -16.55
N ALA A 56 3.55 8.23 -15.77
CA ALA A 56 3.49 8.34 -14.32
C ALA A 56 3.37 9.80 -13.87
N PRO A 57 2.71 10.06 -12.75
CA PRO A 57 2.78 11.35 -12.09
C PRO A 57 4.24 11.69 -11.75
N ASP A 58 4.67 12.90 -12.11
CA ASP A 58 6.01 13.39 -11.76
C ASP A 58 6.12 13.60 -10.24
N TRP A 59 7.31 13.34 -9.71
CA TRP A 59 7.61 13.54 -8.30
C TRP A 59 9.09 13.87 -8.08
N ASN A 60 9.37 14.55 -6.98
CA ASN A 60 10.71 14.76 -6.44
C ASN A 60 10.65 14.67 -4.91
N GLY A 61 11.75 14.38 -4.29
CA GLY A 61 11.86 14.34 -2.83
C GLY A 61 13.21 13.85 -2.34
N THR A 62 13.39 13.97 -1.03
CA THR A 62 14.59 13.54 -0.34
C THR A 62 14.53 12.04 -0.07
N ALA A 63 15.53 11.31 -0.51
CA ALA A 63 15.69 9.88 -0.23
C ALA A 63 16.96 9.61 0.57
N VAL A 64 16.96 8.49 1.28
CA VAL A 64 18.18 7.93 1.89
C VAL A 64 18.78 6.92 0.94
N ILE A 65 20.02 7.17 0.50
CA ILE A 65 20.77 6.30 -0.40
C ILE A 65 22.16 6.08 0.19
N ASN A 66 22.52 4.84 0.46
CA ASN A 66 23.80 4.49 1.08
C ASN A 66 24.09 5.29 2.36
N GLY A 67 23.07 5.49 3.19
CA GLY A 67 23.19 6.23 4.45
C GLY A 67 23.33 7.75 4.31
N LYS A 68 23.08 8.32 3.14
CA LYS A 68 23.15 9.76 2.86
C LYS A 68 21.82 10.28 2.32
N PHE A 69 21.50 11.53 2.64
CA PHE A 69 20.35 12.22 2.05
C PHE A 69 20.69 12.70 0.65
N GLN A 70 19.82 12.39 -0.31
CA GLN A 70 19.94 12.82 -1.70
C GLN A 70 18.57 13.19 -2.24
N GLU A 71 18.51 14.28 -3.01
CA GLU A 71 17.31 14.62 -3.77
C GLU A 71 17.25 13.72 -5.01
N ILE A 72 16.13 13.06 -5.18
CA ILE A 72 15.83 12.25 -6.36
C ILE A 72 14.47 12.64 -6.95
N SER A 73 14.31 12.40 -8.23
CA SER A 73 13.07 12.65 -8.95
C SER A 73 12.75 11.50 -9.89
N LEU A 74 11.54 11.45 -10.40
CA LEU A 74 11.17 10.48 -11.42
C LEU A 74 12.12 10.53 -12.63
N LYS A 75 12.55 11.73 -13.03
CA LYS A 75 13.48 11.97 -14.15
C LYS A 75 14.86 11.33 -13.93
N SER A 76 15.26 11.11 -12.68
CA SER A 76 16.55 10.44 -12.37
C SER A 76 16.59 8.98 -12.87
N PHE A 77 15.45 8.41 -13.23
CA PHE A 77 15.30 7.03 -13.71
C PHE A 77 14.97 6.95 -15.20
N GLN A 78 15.13 8.05 -15.95
CA GLN A 78 14.83 8.09 -17.38
C GLN A 78 15.62 7.01 -18.16
N GLY A 79 14.95 6.33 -19.07
CA GLY A 79 15.50 5.22 -19.84
C GLY A 79 15.56 3.87 -19.09
N LYS A 80 14.98 3.78 -17.90
CA LYS A 80 14.93 2.56 -17.11
C LYS A 80 13.50 2.18 -16.76
N TYR A 81 13.29 0.90 -16.45
CA TYR A 81 12.11 0.49 -15.73
C TYR A 81 12.26 0.91 -14.27
N LEU A 82 11.16 1.35 -13.66
CA LEU A 82 11.10 1.71 -12.26
C LEU A 82 10.05 0.86 -11.56
N VAL A 83 10.46 0.10 -10.56
CA VAL A 83 9.58 -0.48 -9.55
C VAL A 83 9.48 0.52 -8.41
N PHE A 84 8.35 1.22 -8.33
CA PHE A 84 8.06 2.19 -7.30
C PHE A 84 7.03 1.60 -6.35
N PHE A 85 7.41 1.34 -5.10
CA PHE A 85 6.49 0.73 -4.15
C PHE A 85 6.31 1.56 -2.90
N PHE A 86 5.07 1.61 -2.45
CA PHE A 86 4.66 2.28 -1.23
C PHE A 86 4.50 1.28 -0.09
N TYR A 87 4.89 1.69 1.10
CA TYR A 87 4.65 0.94 2.33
C TYR A 87 4.12 1.90 3.41
N PRO A 88 3.35 1.38 4.42
CA PRO A 88 2.67 2.23 5.38
C PRO A 88 3.59 3.09 6.24
N LEU A 89 4.43 2.46 7.05
CA LEU A 89 5.25 3.13 8.08
C LEU A 89 6.56 2.39 8.35
N ASP A 90 7.57 3.17 8.75
CA ASP A 90 8.83 2.66 9.29
C ASP A 90 8.61 1.94 10.64
N PHE A 91 9.60 1.17 11.07
CA PHE A 91 9.61 0.44 12.35
C PHE A 91 8.38 -0.46 12.58
N THR A 92 7.82 -1.04 11.51
CA THR A 92 6.75 -2.03 11.57
C THR A 92 7.29 -3.45 11.36
N PHE A 93 6.42 -4.48 11.51
CA PHE A 93 6.88 -5.88 11.49
C PHE A 93 6.95 -6.49 10.08
N VAL A 94 6.06 -6.10 9.16
CA VAL A 94 5.97 -6.68 7.81
C VAL A 94 6.80 -5.90 6.80
N CYS A 95 6.78 -4.57 6.85
CA CYS A 95 7.47 -3.72 5.88
C CYS A 95 8.98 -4.01 5.74
N PRO A 96 9.75 -4.28 6.83
CA PRO A 96 11.17 -4.54 6.67
C PRO A 96 11.47 -5.79 5.83
N THR A 97 10.64 -6.83 5.90
CA THR A 97 10.88 -8.08 5.15
C THR A 97 10.80 -7.86 3.64
N GLU A 98 9.88 -7.03 3.18
CA GLU A 98 9.72 -6.69 1.76
C GLU A 98 10.87 -5.80 1.27
N ILE A 99 11.18 -4.74 2.00
CA ILE A 99 12.25 -3.79 1.67
C ILE A 99 13.59 -4.51 1.60
N ILE A 100 13.88 -5.36 2.58
CA ILE A 100 15.09 -6.18 2.65
C ILE A 100 15.15 -7.14 1.47
N ALA A 101 14.05 -7.81 1.12
CA ALA A 101 14.00 -8.74 0.00
C ALA A 101 14.32 -8.05 -1.33
N PHE A 102 13.77 -6.85 -1.58
CA PHE A 102 14.12 -6.05 -2.76
C PHE A 102 15.57 -5.61 -2.74
N SER A 103 16.07 -5.16 -1.60
CA SER A 103 17.46 -4.71 -1.44
C SER A 103 18.46 -5.85 -1.67
N ASP A 104 18.23 -7.00 -1.09
CA ASP A 104 19.14 -8.16 -1.20
C ASP A 104 19.18 -8.72 -2.64
N ARG A 105 18.07 -8.58 -3.40
CA ARG A 105 17.95 -9.03 -4.80
C ARG A 105 18.12 -7.91 -5.83
N ILE A 106 18.57 -6.73 -5.45
CA ILE A 106 18.68 -5.57 -6.37
C ILE A 106 19.55 -5.85 -7.61
N GLY A 107 20.51 -6.76 -7.51
CA GLY A 107 21.32 -7.17 -8.64
C GLY A 107 20.52 -7.77 -9.80
N GLU A 108 19.47 -8.54 -9.49
CA GLU A 108 18.56 -9.13 -10.49
C GLU A 108 17.76 -8.06 -11.22
N PHE A 109 17.27 -7.04 -10.50
CA PHE A 109 16.56 -5.91 -11.11
C PHE A 109 17.49 -5.09 -12.00
N LYS A 110 18.70 -4.80 -11.53
CA LYS A 110 19.71 -4.07 -12.34
C LYS A 110 20.08 -4.80 -13.63
N ALA A 111 20.14 -6.15 -13.61
CA ALA A 111 20.45 -6.96 -14.79
C ALA A 111 19.40 -6.77 -15.92
N ILE A 112 18.18 -6.43 -15.59
CA ILE A 112 17.09 -6.14 -16.54
C ILE A 112 16.79 -4.64 -16.66
N ASN A 113 17.78 -3.79 -16.41
CA ASN A 113 17.69 -2.32 -16.49
C ASN A 113 16.54 -1.73 -15.64
N THR A 114 16.31 -2.30 -14.46
CA THR A 114 15.21 -1.90 -13.57
C THR A 114 15.77 -1.29 -12.29
N ALA A 115 15.28 -0.11 -11.92
CA ALA A 115 15.50 0.52 -10.64
C ALA A 115 14.36 0.18 -9.68
N VAL A 116 14.65 0.17 -8.37
CA VAL A 116 13.65 -0.07 -7.32
C VAL A 116 13.74 1.08 -6.33
N VAL A 117 12.61 1.69 -5.98
CA VAL A 117 12.51 2.78 -4.99
C VAL A 117 11.36 2.46 -4.04
N ALA A 118 11.64 2.51 -2.75
CA ALA A 118 10.62 2.40 -1.70
C ALA A 118 10.21 3.79 -1.23
N CYS A 119 8.93 3.99 -0.91
CA CYS A 119 8.37 5.27 -0.48
C CYS A 119 7.41 5.10 0.69
N SER A 120 7.55 5.92 1.71
CA SER A 120 6.54 6.08 2.76
C SER A 120 6.39 7.55 3.15
N VAL A 121 5.39 7.81 3.98
CA VAL A 121 5.10 9.15 4.51
C VAL A 121 6.05 9.58 5.65
N ASP A 122 6.92 8.68 6.10
CA ASP A 122 7.90 8.97 7.14
C ASP A 122 8.98 9.95 6.66
N SER A 123 9.62 10.60 7.61
CA SER A 123 10.72 11.55 7.31
C SER A 123 11.99 10.80 6.89
N HIS A 124 12.81 11.46 6.08
CA HIS A 124 14.12 10.93 5.71
C HIS A 124 15.04 10.69 6.93
N PHE A 125 14.82 11.40 8.05
CA PHE A 125 15.51 11.13 9.31
C PHE A 125 15.11 9.80 9.92
N THR A 126 13.80 9.48 9.89
CA THR A 126 13.26 8.19 10.37
C THR A 126 13.80 7.05 9.51
N HIS A 127 13.79 7.21 8.18
CA HIS A 127 14.40 6.25 7.25
C HIS A 127 15.86 5.97 7.57
N LEU A 128 16.65 7.04 7.80
CA LEU A 128 18.06 6.88 8.15
C LEU A 128 18.25 6.15 9.47
N ALA A 129 17.45 6.48 10.49
CA ALA A 129 17.48 5.79 11.77
C ALA A 129 17.14 4.32 11.64
N TRP A 130 16.15 3.98 10.80
CA TRP A 130 15.74 2.61 10.56
C TRP A 130 16.79 1.79 9.79
N ILE A 131 17.45 2.38 8.80
CA ILE A 131 18.59 1.79 8.09
C ILE A 131 19.77 1.54 9.04
N ASN A 132 20.04 2.45 9.96
CA ASN A 132 21.13 2.31 10.92
C ASN A 132 20.81 1.31 12.04
N THR A 133 19.56 0.93 12.21
CA THR A 133 19.15 -0.08 13.18
C THR A 133 19.43 -1.49 12.62
N PRO A 134 20.12 -2.35 13.39
CA PRO A 134 20.40 -3.73 12.94
C PRO A 134 19.13 -4.55 12.70
N ARG A 135 19.17 -5.45 11.72
CA ARG A 135 18.00 -6.32 11.35
C ARG A 135 17.48 -7.14 12.53
N ASN A 136 18.37 -7.64 13.39
CA ASN A 136 17.99 -8.39 14.61
C ASN A 136 17.33 -7.54 15.70
N LYS A 137 17.32 -6.23 15.53
CA LYS A 137 16.64 -5.27 16.42
C LYS A 137 15.45 -4.58 15.75
N GLY A 138 14.91 -5.17 14.66
CA GLY A 138 13.77 -4.62 13.92
C GLY A 138 14.11 -3.53 12.92
N GLY A 139 15.41 -3.31 12.64
CA GLY A 139 15.87 -2.37 11.63
C GLY A 139 16.04 -3.01 10.24
N LEU A 140 16.41 -2.18 9.27
CA LEU A 140 16.68 -2.63 7.90
C LEU A 140 18.14 -3.08 7.73
N GLY A 141 19.06 -2.50 8.51
CA GLY A 141 20.48 -2.66 8.24
C GLY A 141 20.90 -1.99 6.92
N PRO A 142 22.08 -2.28 6.39
CA PRO A 142 22.54 -1.74 5.12
C PRO A 142 21.55 -2.04 3.99
N LEU A 143 21.18 -1.00 3.23
CA LEU A 143 20.16 -1.05 2.18
C LEU A 143 20.76 -0.58 0.85
N ASN A 144 20.44 -1.30 -0.23
CA ASN A 144 20.95 -1.03 -1.58
C ASN A 144 19.92 -0.39 -2.52
N ILE A 145 18.76 0.00 -1.99
CA ILE A 145 17.69 0.71 -2.70
C ILE A 145 17.40 2.04 -2.02
N PRO A 146 16.98 3.09 -2.75
CA PRO A 146 16.53 4.34 -2.17
C PRO A 146 15.29 4.17 -1.27
N LEU A 147 15.28 4.83 -0.11
CA LEU A 147 14.09 5.07 0.69
C LEU A 147 13.68 6.53 0.55
N LEU A 148 12.60 6.78 -0.19
CA LEU A 148 12.06 8.10 -0.48
C LEU A 148 11.07 8.53 0.60
N SER A 149 11.24 9.75 1.11
CA SER A 149 10.35 10.37 2.07
C SER A 149 9.26 11.18 1.36
N ASP A 150 8.00 10.87 1.62
CA ASP A 150 6.82 11.62 1.18
C ASP A 150 6.12 12.31 2.36
N LEU A 151 6.88 13.08 3.14
CA LEU A 151 6.39 13.75 4.34
C LEU A 151 5.22 14.72 4.05
N THR A 152 5.14 15.26 2.84
CA THR A 152 4.05 16.13 2.40
C THR A 152 2.81 15.36 1.95
N HIS A 153 2.91 14.06 1.80
CA HIS A 153 1.87 13.15 1.27
C HIS A 153 1.46 13.46 -0.18
N GLU A 154 2.21 14.29 -0.90
CA GLU A 154 1.86 14.69 -2.27
C GLU A 154 2.06 13.55 -3.25
N ILE A 155 3.14 12.77 -3.08
CA ILE A 155 3.45 11.63 -3.93
C ILE A 155 2.40 10.54 -3.75
N SER A 156 2.16 10.11 -2.52
CA SER A 156 1.18 9.06 -2.19
C SER A 156 -0.26 9.46 -2.59
N LYS A 157 -0.62 10.74 -2.47
CA LYS A 157 -1.90 11.26 -2.98
C LYS A 157 -1.97 11.21 -4.49
N SER A 158 -0.92 11.64 -5.20
CA SER A 158 -0.90 11.63 -6.67
C SER A 158 -0.98 10.23 -7.25
N TYR A 159 -0.46 9.23 -6.54
CA TYR A 159 -0.57 7.82 -6.91
C TYR A 159 -1.86 7.15 -6.38
N GLY A 160 -2.70 7.86 -5.62
CA GLY A 160 -3.97 7.37 -5.11
C GLY A 160 -3.86 6.30 -4.02
N VAL A 161 -2.71 6.24 -3.34
CA VAL A 161 -2.43 5.24 -2.31
C VAL A 161 -2.48 5.80 -0.89
N PHE A 162 -2.71 7.10 -0.72
CA PHE A 162 -2.77 7.74 0.59
C PHE A 162 -4.12 7.51 1.28
N LEU A 163 -4.08 7.04 2.51
CA LEU A 163 -5.25 6.84 3.37
C LEU A 163 -5.41 8.05 4.30
N GLN A 164 -6.35 8.94 3.99
CA GLN A 164 -6.55 10.19 4.73
C GLN A 164 -6.91 9.98 6.20
N ASN A 165 -7.74 8.97 6.48
CA ASN A 165 -8.19 8.64 7.83
C ASN A 165 -7.09 8.03 8.70
N LEU A 166 -6.09 7.39 8.10
CA LEU A 166 -4.99 6.73 8.80
C LEU A 166 -3.68 7.51 8.73
N GLY A 167 -3.55 8.47 7.81
CA GLY A 167 -2.38 9.33 7.68
C GLY A 167 -1.14 8.65 7.09
N HIS A 168 -1.29 7.49 6.46
CA HIS A 168 -0.18 6.77 5.82
C HIS A 168 -0.59 6.18 4.47
N SER A 169 0.38 5.61 3.74
CA SER A 169 0.12 4.98 2.45
C SER A 169 -0.38 3.54 2.58
N LEU A 170 -1.17 3.12 1.62
CA LEU A 170 -1.41 1.71 1.34
C LEU A 170 -0.12 1.04 0.90
N ARG A 171 -0.03 -0.28 1.12
CA ARG A 171 0.97 -1.12 0.47
C ARG A 171 0.59 -1.32 -0.99
N SER A 172 1.41 -0.79 -1.88
CA SER A 172 1.16 -0.83 -3.32
C SER A 172 2.48 -0.79 -4.09
N SER A 173 2.54 -1.45 -5.22
CA SER A 173 3.69 -1.37 -6.12
C SER A 173 3.24 -1.02 -7.52
N GLN A 174 4.03 -0.19 -8.20
CA GLN A 174 3.82 0.19 -9.59
C GLN A 174 5.11 -0.03 -10.36
N THR A 175 5.00 -0.62 -11.54
CA THR A 175 6.13 -0.83 -12.45
C THR A 175 5.86 -0.11 -13.75
N GLN A 176 6.83 0.68 -14.20
CA GLN A 176 6.68 1.51 -15.40
C GLN A 176 8.01 1.77 -16.07
N LEU A 177 8.00 1.97 -17.38
CA LEU A 177 9.14 2.49 -18.13
C LEU A 177 9.12 4.03 -18.05
N ILE A 178 10.24 4.62 -17.64
CA ILE A 178 10.37 6.08 -17.56
C ILE A 178 11.00 6.56 -18.87
N SER A 179 10.20 7.20 -19.70
CA SER A 179 10.57 7.72 -21.01
C SER A 179 10.99 9.20 -20.97
#